data_6dfb61d7c15a9c4e1e38f297e9f453ee
#
_entry.id   6dfb61d7c15a9c4e1e38f297e9f453ee
#
_cell.length_a   1.000
_cell.length_b   1.000
_cell.length_c   1.000
_cell.angle_alpha   90.00
_cell.angle_beta   90.00
_cell.angle_gamma   90.00
#
_symmetry.space_group_name_H-M   'P 1'
#
loop_
_entity.id
_entity.type
_entity.pdbx_description
1 polymer ?
#
loop_
_entity_poly.entity_id
_entity_poly.type
_entity_poly.pdbx_seq_one_letter_code
_entity_poly.pdbx_strand_id
1 'polypeptide(L)'
;TKKINLLAAIRCGEVHPPMLARYIATLDHMLKGRLTINIISSDLPGTKLNSNERYTRSREVIEILKQAWNKDQINFQGDYYKFQLPSAPVKPYQQNGGPLLYFGGYSAEGVNLCAEHCDVYLMWPETEKKLQELMDNMREKAAVYHRTVQFGLRVHVIVRETEKEARAYADGLLSKLDLDLGNDLRNRSQDAASLGVARQSQLREQSDDKYYVEPNLWTGIGLARSGCGAALVGNPDQIVAKLEHYIEMGIHSFILSGYPH
;
A
#
# COMPACT_ATOMS: atom_id res chain seq x y z
N THR A 1 -15.03 15.77 8.11
CA THR A 1 -15.25 14.95 9.32
C THR A 1 -14.32 15.38 10.44
N LYS A 2 -14.69 15.13 11.70
CA LYS A 2 -13.84 15.44 12.88
C LYS A 2 -13.12 14.20 13.44
N LYS A 3 -13.46 13.00 12.97
CA LYS A 3 -13.02 11.71 13.55
C LYS A 3 -12.26 10.80 12.60
N ILE A 4 -12.54 10.86 11.30
CA ILE A 4 -11.94 9.98 10.31
C ILE A 4 -10.52 10.44 10.00
N ASN A 5 -9.55 9.52 10.01
CA ASN A 5 -8.21 9.74 9.49
C ASN A 5 -8.23 9.68 7.96
N LEU A 6 -7.27 10.33 7.33
CA LEU A 6 -7.10 10.35 5.89
C LEU A 6 -5.75 9.73 5.52
N LEU A 7 -5.76 8.71 4.67
CA LEU A 7 -4.57 8.18 4.03
C LEU A 7 -4.45 8.78 2.63
N ALA A 8 -3.50 9.69 2.43
CA ALA A 8 -3.23 10.32 1.14
C ALA A 8 -2.14 9.56 0.38
N ALA A 9 -2.41 9.15 -0.85
CA ALA A 9 -1.40 8.56 -1.72
C ALA A 9 -0.56 9.65 -2.38
N ILE A 10 0.77 9.52 -2.31
CA ILE A 10 1.73 10.46 -2.88
C ILE A 10 2.69 9.69 -3.77
N ARG A 11 2.71 10.04 -5.05
CA ARG A 11 3.69 9.49 -6.00
C ARG A 11 4.97 10.31 -5.97
N CYS A 12 6.09 9.64 -5.66
CA CYS A 12 7.40 10.30 -5.60
C CYS A 12 7.83 10.82 -6.96
N GLY A 13 8.17 12.13 -7.00
CA GLY A 13 8.60 12.82 -8.22
C GLY A 13 7.53 13.65 -8.92
N GLU A 14 6.23 13.51 -8.59
CA GLU A 14 5.17 14.36 -9.16
C GLU A 14 5.23 15.80 -8.66
N VAL A 15 5.62 15.99 -7.42
CA VAL A 15 5.74 17.29 -6.79
C VAL A 15 7.16 17.47 -6.26
N HIS A 16 7.72 18.64 -6.45
CA HIS A 16 9.05 19.01 -5.95
C HIS A 16 9.12 18.82 -4.43
N PRO A 17 10.06 18.04 -3.88
CA PRO A 17 9.99 17.55 -2.50
C PRO A 17 9.86 18.63 -1.41
N PRO A 18 10.54 19.79 -1.44
CA PRO A 18 10.31 20.86 -0.47
C PRO A 18 8.90 21.45 -0.52
N MET A 19 8.27 21.52 -1.71
CA MET A 19 6.88 21.96 -1.84
C MET A 19 5.91 20.89 -1.34
N LEU A 20 6.20 19.62 -1.63
CA LEU A 20 5.42 18.49 -1.12
C LEU A 20 5.42 18.48 0.41
N ALA A 21 6.56 18.73 1.05
CA ALA A 21 6.67 18.82 2.51
C ALA A 21 5.74 19.90 3.08
N ARG A 22 5.63 21.07 2.43
CA ARG A 22 4.71 22.15 2.82
C ARG A 22 3.25 21.75 2.65
N TYR A 23 2.90 21.10 1.52
CA TYR A 23 1.54 20.64 1.27
C TYR A 23 1.10 19.65 2.34
N ILE A 24 1.95 18.68 2.65
CA ILE A 24 1.67 17.68 3.70
C ILE A 24 1.51 18.35 5.06
N ALA A 25 2.42 19.26 5.45
CA ALA A 25 2.32 19.99 6.70
C ALA A 25 0.99 20.79 6.78
N THR A 26 0.62 21.50 5.73
CA THR A 26 -0.64 22.25 5.66
C THR A 26 -1.85 21.35 5.80
N LEU A 27 -1.89 20.23 5.06
CA LEU A 27 -2.98 19.25 5.15
C LEU A 27 -3.07 18.64 6.56
N ASP A 28 -1.94 18.36 7.19
CA ASP A 28 -1.91 17.80 8.53
C ASP A 28 -2.46 18.77 9.57
N HIS A 29 -2.17 20.08 9.45
CA HIS A 29 -2.81 21.12 10.25
C HIS A 29 -4.32 21.21 10.02
N MET A 30 -4.78 21.20 8.77
CA MET A 30 -6.20 21.20 8.43
C MET A 30 -6.94 20.00 9.02
N LEU A 31 -6.27 18.84 9.05
CA LEU A 31 -6.78 17.59 9.58
C LEU A 31 -6.51 17.40 11.08
N LYS A 32 -5.78 18.33 11.72
CA LYS A 32 -5.42 18.26 13.15
C LYS A 32 -4.75 16.92 13.51
N GLY A 33 -3.72 16.53 12.76
CA GLY A 33 -2.93 15.32 13.01
C GLY A 33 -3.59 14.00 12.60
N ARG A 34 -4.61 14.03 11.73
CA ARG A 34 -5.30 12.82 11.23
C ARG A 34 -4.86 12.43 9.82
N LEU A 35 -3.74 12.97 9.34
CA LEU A 35 -3.15 12.63 8.05
C LEU A 35 -2.17 11.47 8.19
N THR A 36 -2.24 10.53 7.28
CA THR A 36 -1.21 9.51 7.02
C THR A 36 -0.89 9.49 5.53
N ILE A 37 0.30 9.05 5.15
CA ILE A 37 0.78 9.14 3.78
C ILE A 37 1.10 7.73 3.25
N ASN A 38 0.56 7.39 2.10
CA ASN A 38 0.96 6.20 1.36
C ASN A 38 1.95 6.60 0.25
N ILE A 39 3.19 6.18 0.40
CA ILE A 39 4.27 6.46 -0.56
C ILE A 39 4.13 5.53 -1.77
N ILE A 40 4.05 6.10 -2.96
CA ILE A 40 3.96 5.40 -4.23
C ILE A 40 5.23 5.64 -5.04
N SER A 41 5.96 4.58 -5.35
CA SER A 41 7.22 4.61 -6.12
C SER A 41 7.08 4.20 -7.58
N SER A 42 5.85 4.14 -8.11
CA SER A 42 5.61 3.83 -9.53
C SER A 42 6.13 4.91 -10.48
N ASP A 43 6.23 4.58 -11.76
CA ASP A 43 6.64 5.55 -12.79
C ASP A 43 5.67 6.73 -12.89
N LEU A 44 6.20 7.87 -13.32
CA LEU A 44 5.41 9.01 -13.73
C LEU A 44 4.96 8.83 -15.20
N PRO A 45 3.82 9.41 -15.59
CA PRO A 45 3.43 9.41 -16.99
C PRO A 45 4.55 9.95 -17.89
N GLY A 46 4.89 9.20 -18.94
CA GLY A 46 5.95 9.56 -19.89
C GLY A 46 7.38 9.26 -19.44
N THR A 47 7.59 8.70 -18.24
CA THR A 47 8.92 8.27 -17.77
C THR A 47 8.91 6.77 -17.51
N LYS A 48 10.03 6.10 -17.82
CA LYS A 48 10.28 4.71 -17.43
C LYS A 48 11.61 4.65 -16.69
N LEU A 49 11.55 4.32 -15.42
CA LEU A 49 12.72 4.08 -14.59
C LEU A 49 12.77 2.58 -14.25
N ASN A 50 13.95 2.02 -14.13
CA ASN A 50 14.10 0.68 -13.57
C ASN A 50 13.75 0.67 -12.07
N SER A 51 13.65 -0.51 -11.47
CA SER A 51 13.25 -0.66 -10.07
C SER A 51 14.17 0.11 -9.12
N ASN A 52 15.48 -0.02 -9.30
CA ASN A 52 16.47 0.66 -8.45
C ASN A 52 16.34 2.18 -8.54
N GLU A 53 16.23 2.73 -9.74
CA GLU A 53 16.06 4.18 -9.95
C GLU A 53 14.79 4.72 -9.27
N ARG A 54 13.66 4.01 -9.41
CA ARG A 54 12.40 4.41 -8.76
C ARG A 54 12.52 4.44 -7.24
N TYR A 55 13.15 3.43 -6.65
CA TYR A 55 13.31 3.37 -5.19
C TYR A 55 14.37 4.35 -4.68
N THR A 56 15.44 4.60 -5.43
CA THR A 56 16.40 5.67 -5.12
C THR A 56 15.71 7.02 -5.08
N ARG A 57 14.94 7.38 -6.11
CA ARG A 57 14.16 8.62 -6.12
C ARG A 57 13.18 8.69 -4.93
N SER A 58 12.49 7.60 -4.62
CA SER A 58 11.55 7.58 -3.51
C SER A 58 12.24 7.77 -2.16
N ARG A 59 13.42 7.16 -1.96
CA ARG A 59 14.26 7.35 -0.79
C ARG A 59 14.61 8.81 -0.61
N GLU A 60 15.12 9.46 -1.64
CA GLU A 60 15.51 10.87 -1.60
C GLU A 60 14.32 11.77 -1.26
N VAL A 61 13.14 11.52 -1.84
CA VAL A 61 11.92 12.25 -1.49
C VAL A 61 11.60 12.11 -0.01
N ILE A 62 11.59 10.88 0.53
CA ILE A 62 11.27 10.64 1.94
C ILE A 62 12.29 11.32 2.87
N GLU A 63 13.57 11.24 2.57
CA GLU A 63 14.63 11.87 3.37
C GLU A 63 14.50 13.39 3.36
N ILE A 64 14.17 14.00 2.22
CA ILE A 64 13.92 15.43 2.11
C ILE A 64 12.68 15.84 2.91
N LEU A 65 11.59 15.05 2.84
CA LEU A 65 10.40 15.28 3.66
C LEU A 65 10.74 15.27 5.16
N LYS A 66 11.49 14.26 5.60
CA LYS A 66 11.92 14.16 7.02
C LYS A 66 12.81 15.31 7.45
N GLN A 67 13.74 15.76 6.59
CA GLN A 67 14.55 16.96 6.89
C GLN A 67 13.66 18.21 6.96
N ALA A 68 12.77 18.41 5.99
CA ALA A 68 11.87 19.55 5.95
C ALA A 68 10.96 19.64 7.18
N TRP A 69 10.51 18.52 7.72
CA TRP A 69 9.62 18.46 8.87
C TRP A 69 10.35 18.63 10.21
N ASN A 70 11.61 18.16 10.31
CA ASN A 70 12.30 18.02 11.59
C ASN A 70 13.52 18.91 11.77
N LYS A 71 13.96 19.63 10.69
CA LYS A 71 15.14 20.48 10.72
C LYS A 71 14.81 21.89 10.22
N ASP A 72 15.63 22.88 10.60
CA ASP A 72 15.49 24.25 10.14
C ASP A 72 16.03 24.46 8.71
N GLN A 73 16.82 23.51 8.23
CA GLN A 73 17.37 23.53 6.88
C GLN A 73 17.23 22.16 6.21
N ILE A 74 16.98 22.19 4.90
CA ILE A 74 17.12 21.06 4.02
C ILE A 74 18.50 21.16 3.41
N ASN A 75 19.38 20.24 3.78
CA ASN A 75 20.70 20.09 3.19
C ASN A 75 20.80 18.66 2.65
N PHE A 76 20.57 18.52 1.36
CA PHE A 76 20.44 17.22 0.70
C PHE A 76 21.23 17.17 -0.59
N GLN A 77 21.97 16.08 -0.78
CA GLN A 77 22.79 15.82 -1.96
C GLN A 77 22.54 14.36 -2.40
N GLY A 78 21.70 14.17 -3.39
CA GLY A 78 21.34 12.89 -3.97
C GLY A 78 21.54 12.85 -5.49
N ASP A 79 21.09 11.78 -6.11
CA ASP A 79 21.16 11.56 -7.56
C ASP A 79 20.09 12.38 -8.30
N TYR A 80 18.89 12.50 -7.71
CA TYR A 80 17.72 13.19 -8.29
C TYR A 80 17.57 14.60 -7.75
N TYR A 81 17.96 14.85 -6.50
CA TYR A 81 17.71 16.13 -5.83
C TYR A 81 18.96 16.66 -5.13
N LYS A 82 19.16 17.98 -5.24
CA LYS A 82 20.22 18.70 -4.55
C LYS A 82 19.64 19.99 -3.99
N PHE A 83 19.67 20.12 -2.67
CA PHE A 83 19.10 21.27 -1.99
C PHE A 83 20.00 21.77 -0.86
N GLN A 84 20.11 23.10 -0.77
CA GLN A 84 20.63 23.81 0.40
C GLN A 84 19.75 25.03 0.61
N LEU A 85 18.69 24.87 1.40
CA LEU A 85 17.71 25.93 1.63
C LEU A 85 17.08 25.81 3.02
N PRO A 86 16.58 26.94 3.58
CA PRO A 86 15.80 26.88 4.81
C PRO A 86 14.54 26.05 4.61
N SER A 87 14.19 25.22 5.59
CA SER A 87 12.92 24.54 5.60
C SER A 87 11.77 25.52 5.92
N ALA A 88 10.55 25.18 5.50
CA ALA A 88 9.40 26.00 5.85
C ALA A 88 9.22 26.09 7.37
N PRO A 89 8.82 27.26 7.91
CA PRO A 89 8.60 27.42 9.35
C PRO A 89 7.42 26.60 9.85
N VAL A 90 6.41 26.34 9.00
CA VAL A 90 5.26 25.50 9.35
C VAL A 90 5.67 24.02 9.20
N LYS A 91 5.80 23.35 10.34
CA LYS A 91 6.05 21.91 10.43
C LYS A 91 4.70 21.16 10.50
N PRO A 92 4.65 19.83 10.30
CA PRO A 92 3.43 19.07 10.51
C PRO A 92 2.81 19.29 11.90
N TYR A 93 1.50 19.16 11.99
CA TYR A 93 0.78 19.18 13.25
C TYR A 93 1.21 18.03 14.17
N GLN A 94 1.50 16.87 13.59
CA GLN A 94 2.03 15.70 14.28
C GLN A 94 3.51 15.90 14.62
N GLN A 95 3.81 16.03 15.92
CA GLN A 95 5.14 16.41 16.42
C GLN A 95 6.18 15.27 16.40
N ASN A 96 5.75 14.01 16.21
CA ASN A 96 6.63 12.84 16.28
C ASN A 96 7.26 12.50 14.91
N GLY A 97 7.85 13.48 14.24
CA GLY A 97 8.52 13.29 12.96
C GLY A 97 7.64 13.49 11.72
N GLY A 98 6.37 13.82 11.91
CA GLY A 98 5.38 14.05 10.86
C GLY A 98 4.35 12.92 10.72
N PRO A 99 3.49 12.96 9.68
CA PRO A 99 2.52 11.90 9.41
C PRO A 99 3.16 10.55 9.19
N LEU A 100 2.52 9.47 9.65
CA LEU A 100 2.97 8.10 9.43
C LEU A 100 3.07 7.81 7.93
N LEU A 101 4.17 7.15 7.54
CA LEU A 101 4.44 6.74 6.17
C LEU A 101 4.09 5.27 5.97
N TYR A 102 3.12 5.01 5.12
CA TYR A 102 2.75 3.69 4.62
C TYR A 102 3.50 3.41 3.32
N PHE A 103 3.91 2.18 3.12
CA PHE A 103 4.56 1.76 1.88
C PHE A 103 4.26 0.30 1.57
N GLY A 104 3.94 0.02 0.29
CA GLY A 104 3.75 -1.34 -0.23
C GLY A 104 4.75 -1.63 -1.35
N GLY A 105 5.45 -2.74 -1.25
CA GLY A 105 6.38 -3.21 -2.27
C GLY A 105 6.95 -4.57 -1.92
N TYR A 106 7.19 -5.42 -2.94
CA TYR A 106 7.65 -6.80 -2.74
C TYR A 106 9.07 -7.05 -3.26
N SER A 107 9.66 -6.10 -3.99
CA SER A 107 11.06 -6.20 -4.40
C SER A 107 11.99 -5.99 -3.21
N ALA A 108 13.22 -6.49 -3.31
CA ALA A 108 14.22 -6.33 -2.26
C ALA A 108 14.47 -4.86 -1.93
N GLU A 109 14.53 -4.00 -2.97
CA GLU A 109 14.72 -2.56 -2.85
C GLU A 109 13.52 -1.90 -2.15
N GLY A 110 12.29 -2.31 -2.49
CA GLY A 110 11.06 -1.81 -1.88
C GLY A 110 10.95 -2.20 -0.40
N VAL A 111 11.26 -3.46 -0.08
CA VAL A 111 11.29 -3.93 1.31
C VAL A 111 12.35 -3.17 2.12
N ASN A 112 13.55 -2.96 1.58
CA ASN A 112 14.60 -2.19 2.24
C ASN A 112 14.20 -0.72 2.45
N LEU A 113 13.59 -0.07 1.44
CA LEU A 113 13.08 1.29 1.56
C LEU A 113 12.05 1.41 2.70
N CYS A 114 11.11 0.47 2.77
CA CYS A 114 10.12 0.44 3.85
C CYS A 114 10.78 0.24 5.22
N ALA A 115 11.64 -0.76 5.35
CA ALA A 115 12.35 -1.08 6.58
C ALA A 115 13.14 0.12 7.13
N GLU A 116 13.81 0.88 6.26
CA GLU A 116 14.64 2.00 6.63
C GLU A 116 13.84 3.28 6.91
N HIS A 117 12.76 3.52 6.17
CA HIS A 117 12.13 4.84 6.17
C HIS A 117 10.65 4.89 6.52
N CYS A 118 9.87 3.81 6.36
CA CYS A 118 8.43 3.85 6.53
C CYS A 118 7.99 3.24 7.86
N ASP A 119 6.76 3.55 8.27
CA ASP A 119 6.22 3.16 9.57
C ASP A 119 5.27 1.97 9.46
N VAL A 120 4.62 1.80 8.31
CA VAL A 120 3.68 0.71 8.05
C VAL A 120 4.01 0.03 6.72
N TYR A 121 4.26 -1.27 6.76
CA TYR A 121 4.36 -2.11 5.57
C TYR A 121 2.97 -2.57 5.15
N LEU A 122 2.49 -2.02 4.04
CA LEU A 122 1.16 -2.27 3.50
C LEU A 122 1.20 -3.42 2.50
N MET A 123 0.65 -4.57 2.86
CA MET A 123 0.61 -5.77 2.04
C MET A 123 -0.68 -5.88 1.23
N TRP A 124 -0.64 -6.64 0.14
CA TRP A 124 -1.82 -7.19 -0.53
C TRP A 124 -2.11 -8.59 0.00
N PRO A 125 -3.34 -9.12 -0.22
CA PRO A 125 -3.71 -10.43 0.28
C PRO A 125 -2.82 -11.53 -0.29
N GLU A 126 -2.49 -12.44 0.58
CA GLU A 126 -1.75 -13.68 0.32
C GLU A 126 -2.31 -14.74 1.26
N THR A 127 -1.87 -16.00 1.13
CA THR A 127 -2.14 -17.00 2.15
C THR A 127 -1.60 -16.56 3.51
N GLU A 128 -2.22 -16.99 4.60
CA GLU A 128 -1.79 -16.66 5.96
C GLU A 128 -0.32 -16.99 6.18
N LYS A 129 0.11 -18.17 5.74
CA LYS A 129 1.52 -18.57 5.78
C LYS A 129 2.42 -17.56 5.08
N LYS A 130 2.01 -17.10 3.90
CA LYS A 130 2.81 -16.16 3.11
C LYS A 130 2.83 -14.77 3.70
N LEU A 131 1.72 -14.32 4.30
CA LEU A 131 1.68 -13.07 5.06
C LEU A 131 2.64 -13.12 6.24
N GLN A 132 2.69 -14.24 6.98
CA GLN A 132 3.63 -14.42 8.08
C GLN A 132 5.09 -14.32 7.61
N GLU A 133 5.45 -15.03 6.52
CA GLU A 133 6.79 -14.95 5.91
C GLU A 133 7.18 -13.52 5.51
N LEU A 134 6.23 -12.75 4.96
CA LEU A 134 6.47 -11.35 4.59
C LEU A 134 6.71 -10.46 5.81
N MET A 135 5.93 -10.65 6.86
CA MET A 135 6.07 -9.89 8.10
C MET A 135 7.39 -10.21 8.80
N ASP A 136 7.79 -11.48 8.83
CA ASP A 136 9.05 -11.90 9.46
C ASP A 136 10.25 -11.33 8.69
N ASN A 137 10.25 -11.43 7.37
CA ASN A 137 11.27 -10.78 6.54
C ASN A 137 11.35 -9.27 6.76
N MET A 138 10.21 -8.58 6.89
CA MET A 138 10.20 -7.14 7.17
C MET A 138 10.74 -6.83 8.57
N ARG A 139 10.41 -7.64 9.59
CA ARG A 139 10.95 -7.49 10.94
C ARG A 139 12.49 -7.62 10.95
N GLU A 140 13.02 -8.64 10.27
CA GLU A 140 14.47 -8.83 10.12
C GLU A 140 15.13 -7.64 9.44
N LYS A 141 14.56 -7.15 8.34
CA LYS A 141 15.10 -5.99 7.62
C LYS A 141 15.04 -4.71 8.46
N ALA A 142 13.95 -4.46 9.16
CA ALA A 142 13.78 -3.29 10.00
C ALA A 142 14.75 -3.29 11.19
N ALA A 143 15.04 -4.47 11.75
CA ALA A 143 16.00 -4.63 12.84
C ALA A 143 17.41 -4.14 12.47
N VAL A 144 17.84 -4.29 11.21
CA VAL A 144 19.13 -3.78 10.70
C VAL A 144 19.24 -2.26 10.89
N TYR A 145 18.11 -1.56 10.80
CA TYR A 145 18.01 -0.10 10.97
C TYR A 145 17.57 0.32 12.38
N HIS A 146 17.55 -0.62 13.33
CA HIS A 146 17.05 -0.40 14.70
C HIS A 146 15.62 0.17 14.73
N ARG A 147 14.76 -0.30 13.83
CA ARG A 147 13.38 0.15 13.69
C ARG A 147 12.38 -0.98 13.90
N THR A 148 11.18 -0.59 14.29
CA THR A 148 9.99 -1.44 14.27
C THR A 148 9.03 -0.91 13.19
N VAL A 149 8.53 -1.80 12.34
CA VAL A 149 7.56 -1.49 11.29
C VAL A 149 6.25 -2.19 11.63
N GLN A 150 5.15 -1.47 11.55
CA GLN A 150 3.79 -2.01 11.70
C GLN A 150 3.33 -2.66 10.39
N PHE A 151 2.26 -3.48 10.46
CA PHE A 151 1.73 -4.17 9.31
C PHE A 151 0.31 -3.74 8.97
N GLY A 152 0.08 -3.53 7.68
CA GLY A 152 -1.22 -3.22 7.12
C GLY A 152 -1.59 -4.17 5.98
N LEU A 153 -2.87 -4.39 5.76
CA LEU A 153 -3.41 -5.20 4.68
C LEU A 153 -4.44 -4.41 3.88
N ARG A 154 -4.25 -4.32 2.56
CA ARG A 154 -5.28 -3.85 1.66
C ARG A 154 -5.98 -5.05 1.03
N VAL A 155 -7.29 -5.18 1.23
CA VAL A 155 -8.09 -6.28 0.71
C VAL A 155 -9.48 -5.79 0.29
N HIS A 156 -10.05 -6.40 -0.74
CA HIS A 156 -11.46 -6.19 -1.06
C HIS A 156 -12.35 -7.01 -0.14
N VAL A 157 -13.59 -6.56 0.04
CA VAL A 157 -14.59 -7.28 0.84
C VAL A 157 -15.90 -7.43 0.08
N ILE A 158 -16.49 -8.62 0.17
CA ILE A 158 -17.82 -8.95 -0.34
C ILE A 158 -18.58 -9.61 0.82
N VAL A 159 -19.40 -8.82 1.50
CA VAL A 159 -20.15 -9.26 2.68
C VAL A 159 -21.64 -9.29 2.35
N ARG A 160 -22.32 -10.39 2.63
CA ARG A 160 -23.77 -10.56 2.50
C ARG A 160 -24.31 -11.27 3.76
N GLU A 161 -25.62 -11.30 3.91
CA GLU A 161 -26.27 -11.93 5.08
C GLU A 161 -25.85 -13.38 5.29
N THR A 162 -25.68 -14.13 4.19
CA THR A 162 -25.23 -15.51 4.21
C THR A 162 -23.99 -15.72 3.35
N GLU A 163 -23.18 -16.72 3.68
CA GLU A 163 -22.04 -17.13 2.86
C GLU A 163 -22.46 -17.48 1.42
N LYS A 164 -23.61 -18.17 1.28
CA LYS A 164 -24.15 -18.55 -0.03
C LYS A 164 -24.43 -17.34 -0.90
N GLU A 165 -25.01 -16.29 -0.34
CA GLU A 165 -25.28 -15.05 -1.07
C GLU A 165 -23.98 -14.29 -1.40
N ALA A 166 -23.02 -14.27 -0.47
CA ALA A 166 -21.71 -13.64 -0.73
C ALA A 166 -20.96 -14.33 -1.87
N ARG A 167 -20.93 -15.66 -1.89
CA ARG A 167 -20.32 -16.46 -2.97
C ARG A 167 -21.06 -16.28 -4.29
N ALA A 168 -22.38 -16.33 -4.28
CA ALA A 168 -23.18 -16.10 -5.49
C ALA A 168 -22.98 -14.70 -6.07
N TYR A 169 -22.79 -13.70 -5.21
CA TYR A 169 -22.47 -12.34 -5.65
C TYR A 169 -21.05 -12.27 -6.28
N ALA A 170 -20.05 -12.91 -5.67
CA ALA A 170 -18.70 -12.99 -6.21
C ALA A 170 -18.69 -13.65 -7.61
N ASP A 171 -19.38 -14.79 -7.76
CA ASP A 171 -19.55 -15.49 -9.03
C ASP A 171 -20.26 -14.59 -10.07
N GLY A 172 -21.29 -13.85 -9.62
CA GLY A 172 -22.02 -12.89 -10.45
C GLY A 172 -21.15 -11.77 -11.02
N LEU A 173 -20.13 -11.32 -10.28
CA LEU A 173 -19.16 -10.32 -10.78
C LEU A 173 -18.35 -10.83 -11.97
N LEU A 174 -18.10 -12.13 -12.04
CA LEU A 174 -17.35 -12.75 -13.15
C LEU A 174 -18.25 -13.13 -14.33
N SER A 175 -19.56 -13.26 -14.14
CA SER A 175 -20.49 -13.78 -15.15
C SER A 175 -20.55 -12.97 -16.46
N LYS A 176 -20.16 -11.70 -16.40
CA LYS A 176 -20.12 -10.77 -17.55
C LYS A 176 -18.72 -10.30 -17.88
N LEU A 177 -17.70 -10.94 -17.31
CA LEU A 177 -16.32 -10.54 -17.54
C LEU A 177 -15.88 -10.98 -18.93
N ASP A 178 -15.49 -10.01 -19.74
CA ASP A 178 -14.71 -10.23 -20.94
C ASP A 178 -13.24 -10.40 -20.54
N LEU A 179 -12.71 -11.61 -20.68
CA LEU A 179 -11.35 -11.95 -20.27
C LEU A 179 -10.30 -11.22 -21.10
N ASP A 180 -10.55 -10.99 -22.39
CA ASP A 180 -9.60 -10.28 -23.26
C ASP A 180 -9.54 -8.80 -22.88
N LEU A 181 -10.69 -8.16 -22.66
CA LEU A 181 -10.73 -6.80 -22.15
C LEU A 181 -10.12 -6.69 -20.74
N GLY A 182 -10.37 -7.66 -19.87
CA GLY A 182 -9.76 -7.73 -18.54
C GLY A 182 -8.23 -7.83 -18.58
N ASN A 183 -7.70 -8.65 -19.48
CA ASN A 183 -6.27 -8.77 -19.74
C ASN A 183 -5.67 -7.47 -20.29
N ASP A 184 -6.34 -6.85 -21.26
CA ASP A 184 -5.92 -5.57 -21.82
C ASP A 184 -5.85 -4.45 -20.77
N LEU A 185 -6.87 -4.34 -19.93
CA LEU A 185 -6.90 -3.34 -18.85
C LEU A 185 -5.78 -3.57 -17.82
N ARG A 186 -5.48 -4.85 -17.48
CA ARG A 186 -4.37 -5.18 -16.59
C ARG A 186 -3.03 -4.81 -17.21
N ASN A 187 -2.82 -5.12 -18.48
CA ASN A 187 -1.56 -4.87 -19.19
C ASN A 187 -1.29 -3.37 -19.42
N ARG A 188 -2.32 -2.55 -19.50
CA ARG A 188 -2.21 -1.08 -19.60
C ARG A 188 -1.93 -0.40 -18.27
N SER A 189 -2.05 -1.11 -17.16
CA SER A 189 -1.76 -0.54 -15.83
C SER A 189 -0.27 -0.20 -15.68
N GLN A 190 0.03 0.94 -15.04
CA GLN A 190 1.42 1.40 -14.79
C GLN A 190 2.23 0.44 -13.91
N ASP A 191 1.56 -0.40 -13.15
CA ASP A 191 2.15 -1.42 -12.26
C ASP A 191 2.04 -2.85 -12.81
N ALA A 192 1.60 -3.04 -14.06
CA ALA A 192 1.43 -4.37 -14.67
C ALA A 192 2.69 -5.26 -14.58
N ALA A 193 3.87 -4.67 -14.69
CA ALA A 193 5.15 -5.37 -14.58
C ALA A 193 5.69 -5.47 -13.13
N SER A 194 4.90 -5.08 -12.11
CA SER A 194 5.36 -5.14 -10.72
C SER A 194 5.36 -6.56 -10.17
N LEU A 195 6.30 -6.83 -9.25
CA LEU A 195 6.33 -8.11 -8.51
C LEU A 195 5.03 -8.36 -7.73
N GLY A 196 4.38 -7.29 -7.25
CA GLY A 196 3.09 -7.41 -6.56
C GLY A 196 2.00 -7.99 -7.48
N VAL A 197 1.90 -7.51 -8.71
CA VAL A 197 0.94 -8.02 -9.70
C VAL A 197 1.24 -9.46 -10.08
N ALA A 198 2.53 -9.80 -10.31
CA ALA A 198 2.95 -11.17 -10.60
C ALA A 198 2.57 -12.13 -9.45
N ARG A 199 2.77 -11.72 -8.20
CA ARG A 199 2.38 -12.52 -7.01
C ARG A 199 0.88 -12.73 -6.90
N GLN A 200 0.06 -11.71 -7.18
CA GLN A 200 -1.40 -11.87 -7.20
C GLN A 200 -1.87 -12.81 -8.31
N SER A 201 -1.15 -12.89 -9.42
CA SER A 201 -1.40 -13.89 -10.47
C SER A 201 -1.04 -15.30 -9.99
N GLN A 202 0.12 -15.47 -9.35
CA GLN A 202 0.53 -16.75 -8.76
C GLN A 202 -0.43 -17.22 -7.66
N LEU A 203 -0.92 -16.30 -6.81
CA LEU A 203 -1.91 -16.62 -5.79
C LEU A 203 -3.19 -17.16 -6.42
N ARG A 204 -3.64 -16.56 -7.52
CA ARG A 204 -4.83 -17.03 -8.24
C ARG A 204 -4.62 -18.39 -8.89
N GLU A 205 -3.43 -18.69 -9.40
CA GLU A 205 -3.09 -20.01 -9.96
C GLU A 205 -3.13 -21.14 -8.92
N GLN A 206 -2.98 -20.81 -7.64
CA GLN A 206 -3.07 -21.76 -6.53
C GLN A 206 -4.50 -21.96 -6.00
N SER A 207 -5.46 -21.19 -6.49
CA SER A 207 -6.84 -21.28 -6.05
C SER A 207 -7.58 -22.49 -6.63
N ASP A 208 -8.70 -22.86 -6.01
CA ASP A 208 -9.60 -23.87 -6.50
C ASP A 208 -10.34 -23.41 -7.79
N ASP A 209 -11.20 -24.26 -8.32
CA ASP A 209 -12.02 -24.01 -9.53
C ASP A 209 -13.01 -22.85 -9.36
N LYS A 210 -13.24 -22.37 -8.14
CA LYS A 210 -14.06 -21.20 -7.78
C LYS A 210 -13.24 -20.00 -7.36
N TYR A 211 -11.92 -20.03 -7.56
CA TYR A 211 -10.99 -18.97 -7.21
C TYR A 211 -10.78 -18.72 -5.71
N TYR A 212 -11.05 -19.70 -4.83
CA TYR A 212 -10.71 -19.61 -3.41
C TYR A 212 -9.36 -20.27 -3.16
N VAL A 213 -8.46 -19.55 -2.47
CA VAL A 213 -7.11 -20.03 -2.11
C VAL A 213 -7.05 -20.48 -0.65
N GLU A 214 -7.89 -19.90 0.17
CA GLU A 214 -8.13 -20.23 1.58
C GLU A 214 -9.62 -19.97 1.93
N PRO A 215 -10.12 -20.42 3.08
CA PRO A 215 -11.44 -20.03 3.54
C PRO A 215 -11.64 -18.52 3.50
N ASN A 216 -12.71 -18.10 2.82
CA ASN A 216 -13.11 -16.70 2.63
C ASN A 216 -12.15 -15.83 1.78
N LEU A 217 -11.01 -16.33 1.31
CA LEU A 217 -10.07 -15.56 0.46
C LEU A 217 -10.26 -15.94 -1.01
N TRP A 218 -10.91 -15.04 -1.76
CA TRP A 218 -11.30 -15.20 -3.16
C TRP A 218 -10.44 -14.34 -4.08
N THR A 219 -9.85 -14.95 -5.11
CA THR A 219 -8.91 -14.31 -6.04
C THR A 219 -9.53 -13.92 -7.39
N GLY A 220 -10.82 -14.20 -7.60
CA GLY A 220 -11.50 -13.96 -8.89
C GLY A 220 -11.50 -12.49 -9.33
N ILE A 221 -11.51 -11.53 -8.40
CA ILE A 221 -11.45 -10.11 -8.74
C ILE A 221 -10.18 -9.73 -9.49
N GLY A 222 -9.08 -10.48 -9.31
CA GLY A 222 -7.82 -10.30 -10.02
C GLY A 222 -7.90 -10.63 -11.52
N LEU A 223 -8.99 -11.22 -12.01
CA LEU A 223 -9.23 -11.40 -13.44
C LEU A 223 -9.60 -10.08 -14.13
N ALA A 224 -10.26 -9.17 -13.42
CA ALA A 224 -10.80 -7.92 -13.96
C ALA A 224 -9.88 -6.71 -13.81
N ARG A 225 -8.85 -6.79 -12.94
CA ARG A 225 -8.00 -5.62 -12.61
C ARG A 225 -6.59 -6.01 -12.20
N SER A 226 -5.65 -5.07 -12.35
CA SER A 226 -4.33 -5.14 -11.75
C SER A 226 -4.34 -4.66 -10.29
N GLY A 227 -3.28 -4.91 -9.56
CA GLY A 227 -3.11 -4.49 -8.16
C GLY A 227 -3.64 -5.52 -7.18
N CYS A 228 -4.31 -5.10 -6.11
CA CYS A 228 -4.90 -5.99 -5.12
C CYS A 228 -5.93 -6.91 -5.79
N GLY A 229 -5.60 -8.17 -5.94
CA GLY A 229 -6.32 -9.15 -6.75
C GLY A 229 -7.17 -10.14 -5.96
N ALA A 230 -7.41 -9.90 -4.66
CA ALA A 230 -8.24 -10.80 -3.85
C ALA A 230 -9.22 -10.06 -2.94
N ALA A 231 -10.28 -10.75 -2.55
CA ALA A 231 -11.34 -10.27 -1.68
C ALA A 231 -11.62 -11.27 -0.55
N LEU A 232 -12.02 -10.77 0.60
CA LEU A 232 -12.66 -11.57 1.63
C LEU A 232 -14.14 -11.69 1.29
N VAL A 233 -14.65 -12.92 1.15
CA VAL A 233 -16.02 -13.23 0.75
C VAL A 233 -16.68 -14.09 1.80
N GLY A 234 -17.79 -13.63 2.37
CA GLY A 234 -18.49 -14.37 3.42
C GLY A 234 -19.64 -13.59 4.05
N ASN A 235 -20.22 -14.16 5.09
CA ASN A 235 -21.15 -13.46 5.96
C ASN A 235 -20.39 -12.56 6.96
N PRO A 236 -21.08 -11.67 7.71
CA PRO A 236 -20.43 -10.76 8.64
C PRO A 236 -19.53 -11.47 9.67
N ASP A 237 -20.00 -12.56 10.27
CA ASP A 237 -19.27 -13.28 11.31
C ASP A 237 -17.98 -13.91 10.77
N GLN A 238 -18.04 -14.50 9.56
CA GLN A 238 -16.87 -15.06 8.89
C GLN A 238 -15.81 -13.98 8.57
N ILE A 239 -16.26 -12.82 8.11
CA ILE A 239 -15.33 -11.74 7.76
C ILE A 239 -14.72 -11.13 9.02
N VAL A 240 -15.48 -10.94 10.08
CA VAL A 240 -14.97 -10.48 11.38
C VAL A 240 -13.95 -11.48 11.92
N ALA A 241 -14.27 -12.76 11.97
CA ALA A 241 -13.34 -13.80 12.44
C ALA A 241 -12.02 -13.82 11.63
N LYS A 242 -12.10 -13.65 10.29
CA LYS A 242 -10.90 -13.59 9.45
C LYS A 242 -10.06 -12.34 9.72
N LEU A 243 -10.69 -11.19 9.95
CA LEU A 243 -9.99 -9.95 10.30
C LEU A 243 -9.37 -10.03 11.71
N GLU A 244 -10.08 -10.61 12.68
CA GLU A 244 -9.55 -10.86 14.03
C GLU A 244 -8.33 -11.77 13.98
N HIS A 245 -8.37 -12.84 13.18
CA HIS A 245 -7.20 -13.70 12.97
C HIS A 245 -6.01 -12.95 12.38
N TYR A 246 -6.22 -12.06 11.41
CA TYR A 246 -5.16 -11.19 10.90
C TYR A 246 -4.61 -10.24 11.97
N ILE A 247 -5.44 -9.74 12.88
CA ILE A 247 -5.00 -8.93 14.01
C ILE A 247 -4.12 -9.76 14.96
N GLU A 248 -4.50 -11.00 15.26
CA GLU A 248 -3.70 -11.93 16.06
C GLU A 248 -2.34 -12.23 15.43
N MET A 249 -2.24 -12.31 14.10
CA MET A 249 -0.99 -12.42 13.36
C MET A 249 -0.11 -11.16 13.48
N GLY A 250 -0.69 -10.00 13.86
CA GLY A 250 0.03 -8.72 14.01
C GLY A 250 -0.26 -7.70 12.91
N ILE A 251 -1.32 -7.86 12.13
CA ILE A 251 -1.78 -6.89 11.13
C ILE A 251 -2.80 -5.98 11.77
N HIS A 252 -2.48 -4.68 11.94
CA HIS A 252 -3.32 -3.75 12.70
C HIS A 252 -3.95 -2.64 11.86
N SER A 253 -3.63 -2.56 10.57
CA SER A 253 -4.20 -1.57 9.66
C SER A 253 -4.85 -2.26 8.47
N PHE A 254 -6.12 -1.91 8.17
CA PHE A 254 -6.85 -2.48 7.06
C PHE A 254 -7.35 -1.39 6.11
N ILE A 255 -7.10 -1.56 4.81
CA ILE A 255 -7.74 -0.80 3.75
C ILE A 255 -8.75 -1.72 3.10
N LEU A 256 -10.02 -1.56 3.46
CA LEU A 256 -11.11 -2.35 2.94
C LEU A 256 -11.76 -1.63 1.76
N SER A 257 -12.00 -2.32 0.67
CA SER A 257 -12.72 -1.79 -0.48
C SER A 257 -13.71 -2.82 -1.02
N GLY A 258 -14.83 -2.36 -1.55
CA GLY A 258 -15.88 -3.20 -2.09
C GLY A 258 -16.23 -2.84 -3.53
N TYR A 259 -16.98 -3.68 -4.22
CA TYR A 259 -17.54 -3.45 -5.55
C TYR A 259 -19.00 -3.93 -5.57
N PRO A 260 -19.89 -3.22 -6.27
CA PRO A 260 -19.75 -1.83 -6.74
C PRO A 260 -19.69 -0.86 -5.56
N HIS A 261 -19.21 0.32 -5.84
CA HIS A 261 -19.15 1.41 -4.84
C HIS A 261 -20.52 2.05 -4.67
#